data_08d244c342142e18271245aea5d312c8
#
_entry.id   08d244c342142e18271245aea5d312c8
#
_cell.length_a   1.000
_cell.length_b   1.000
_cell.length_c   1.000
_cell.angle_alpha   90.00
_cell.angle_beta   90.00
_cell.angle_gamma   90.00
#
_symmetry.space_group_name_H-M   'P 1'
#
loop_
_entity.id
_entity.type
_entity.pdbx_description
1 polymer ?
#
loop_
_entity_poly.entity_id
_entity_poly.type
_entity_poly.pdbx_seq_one_letter_code
_entity_poly.pdbx_strand_id
1 'polypeptide(L)'
;MQELEERIQSEGTVKAGNVLKVDAFLNHQCDVRLFDRMGSAWAAHFAGKHITKILTIEASGIGIACVAAQHFGNVPVVFAKKAQSINLDGEQYATTIYSFTKQKEYPVIVGKRFLSEGDKVLIIDDFMANG
;
A
#
# COMPACT_ATOMS: atom_id res chain seq x y z
N MET A 1 3.34 -10.09 11.86
CA MET A 1 4.16 -11.20 11.33
C MET A 1 5.54 -11.10 11.95
N GLN A 2 5.96 -12.13 12.65
CA GLN A 2 7.18 -12.13 13.45
C GLN A 2 8.45 -11.81 12.63
N GLU A 3 8.58 -12.37 11.45
CA GLU A 3 9.75 -12.12 10.59
C GLU A 3 9.88 -10.64 10.18
N LEU A 4 8.77 -9.96 9.89
CA LEU A 4 8.79 -8.54 9.58
C LEU A 4 9.21 -7.71 10.81
N GLU A 5 8.70 -8.07 11.97
CA GLU A 5 9.07 -7.41 13.23
C GLU A 5 10.56 -7.56 13.54
N GLU A 6 11.10 -8.77 13.35
CA GLU A 6 12.53 -9.06 13.51
C GLU A 6 13.40 -8.26 12.52
N ARG A 7 12.95 -8.14 11.25
CA ARG A 7 13.65 -7.33 10.24
C ARG A 7 13.63 -5.85 10.59
N ILE A 8 12.50 -5.33 11.07
CA ILE A 8 12.41 -3.94 11.54
C ILE A 8 13.38 -3.69 12.69
N GLN A 9 13.45 -4.61 13.65
CA GLN A 9 14.37 -4.49 14.79
C GLN A 9 15.83 -4.58 14.40
N SER A 10 16.19 -5.46 13.46
CA SER A 10 17.59 -5.71 13.08
C SER A 10 18.13 -4.73 12.05
N GLU A 11 17.31 -4.30 11.09
CA GLU A 11 17.73 -3.48 9.96
C GLU A 11 17.08 -2.09 9.91
N GLY A 12 16.00 -1.89 10.68
CA GLY A 12 15.37 -0.58 10.81
C GLY A 12 16.24 0.39 11.59
N THR A 13 16.22 1.65 11.22
CA THR A 13 16.89 2.74 11.96
C THR A 13 15.87 3.78 12.40
N VAL A 14 16.03 4.25 13.65
CA VAL A 14 15.19 5.34 14.20
C VAL A 14 15.98 6.63 14.10
N LYS A 15 15.43 7.61 13.37
CA LYS A 15 15.98 8.96 13.26
C LYS A 15 15.34 9.91 14.26
N ALA A 16 15.90 11.12 14.38
CA ALA A 16 15.35 12.18 15.21
C ALA A 16 13.86 12.42 14.90
N GLY A 17 13.04 12.63 15.93
CA GLY A 17 11.59 12.76 15.78
C GLY A 17 10.83 11.44 15.71
N ASN A 18 11.42 10.34 16.19
CA ASN A 18 10.83 9.00 16.18
C ASN A 18 10.44 8.49 14.77
N VAL A 19 11.23 8.88 13.75
CA VAL A 19 11.02 8.42 12.38
C VAL A 19 11.70 7.08 12.18
N LEU A 20 10.91 6.03 11.96
CA LEU A 20 11.40 4.70 11.60
C LEU A 20 11.77 4.66 10.12
N LYS A 21 13.00 4.25 9.83
CA LYS A 21 13.50 4.07 8.48
C LYS A 21 13.69 2.58 8.16
N VAL A 22 12.99 2.11 7.15
CA VAL A 22 12.97 0.70 6.70
C VAL A 22 13.29 0.59 5.19
N ASP A 23 14.08 1.50 4.70
CA ASP A 23 14.36 1.68 3.28
C ASP A 23 15.16 0.54 2.65
N ALA A 24 15.95 -0.17 3.45
CA ALA A 24 16.81 -1.26 2.97
C ALA A 24 16.05 -2.49 2.48
N PHE A 25 14.80 -2.69 2.92
CA PHE A 25 14.04 -3.91 2.60
C PHE A 25 12.56 -3.68 2.26
N LEU A 26 12.02 -2.48 2.51
CA LEU A 26 10.59 -2.24 2.36
C LEU A 26 10.26 -1.17 1.31
N ASN A 27 10.75 0.05 1.45
CA ASN A 27 10.22 1.19 0.68
C ASN A 27 11.24 2.02 -0.10
N HIS A 28 12.48 1.55 -0.22
CA HIS A 28 13.46 2.07 -1.18
C HIS A 28 14.10 0.91 -1.96
N GLN A 29 14.53 -0.12 -1.25
CA GLN A 29 14.89 -1.42 -1.81
C GLN A 29 13.82 -2.43 -1.41
N CYS A 30 13.35 -3.23 -2.38
CA CYS A 30 12.32 -4.24 -2.15
C CYS A 30 12.97 -5.60 -1.89
N ASP A 31 12.80 -6.16 -0.68
CA ASP A 31 13.10 -7.56 -0.45
C ASP A 31 11.90 -8.40 -0.90
N VAL A 32 11.96 -8.86 -2.16
CA VAL A 32 10.86 -9.60 -2.80
C VAL A 32 10.54 -10.90 -2.06
N ARG A 33 11.55 -11.55 -1.49
CA ARG A 33 11.35 -12.77 -0.70
C ARG A 33 10.60 -12.49 0.59
N LEU A 34 10.90 -11.39 1.26
CA LEU A 34 10.15 -10.93 2.42
C LEU A 34 8.70 -10.59 2.03
N PHE A 35 8.48 -9.88 0.93
CA PHE A 35 7.14 -9.54 0.43
C PHE A 35 6.30 -10.77 0.12
N ASP A 36 6.93 -11.82 -0.43
CA ASP A 36 6.27 -13.10 -0.68
C ASP A 36 5.76 -13.74 0.61
N ARG A 37 6.59 -13.77 1.64
CA ARG A 37 6.20 -14.30 2.95
C ARG A 37 5.16 -13.45 3.65
N MET A 38 5.21 -12.13 3.51
CA MET A 38 4.18 -11.22 3.99
C MET A 38 2.84 -11.49 3.31
N GLY A 39 2.85 -11.64 1.99
CA GLY A 39 1.66 -11.97 1.20
C GLY A 39 1.03 -13.30 1.62
N SER A 40 1.85 -14.32 1.85
CA SER A 40 1.40 -15.63 2.36
C SER A 40 0.73 -15.52 3.73
N ALA A 41 1.35 -14.78 4.65
CA ALA A 41 0.80 -14.55 5.99
C ALA A 41 -0.54 -13.81 5.94
N TRP A 42 -0.66 -12.80 5.10
CA TRP A 42 -1.91 -12.04 4.93
C TRP A 42 -2.99 -12.88 4.27
N ALA A 43 -2.65 -13.70 3.28
CA ALA A 43 -3.63 -14.60 2.66
C ALA A 43 -4.21 -15.59 3.68
N ALA A 44 -3.41 -16.11 4.59
CA ALA A 44 -3.88 -16.93 5.69
C ALA A 44 -4.78 -16.15 6.65
N HIS A 45 -4.41 -14.92 7.01
CA HIS A 45 -5.19 -14.06 7.91
C HIS A 45 -6.56 -13.68 7.33
N PHE A 46 -6.62 -13.39 6.04
CA PHE A 46 -7.83 -13.01 5.33
C PHE A 46 -8.52 -14.17 4.63
N ALA A 47 -8.19 -15.41 4.96
CA ALA A 47 -8.82 -16.59 4.39
C ALA A 47 -10.37 -16.52 4.54
N GLY A 48 -11.08 -16.85 3.46
CA GLY A 48 -12.55 -16.79 3.43
C GLY A 48 -13.16 -15.40 3.21
N LYS A 49 -12.36 -14.35 3.12
CA LYS A 49 -12.86 -12.98 2.85
C LYS A 49 -13.16 -12.74 1.37
N HIS A 50 -12.72 -13.61 0.47
CA HIS A 50 -12.94 -13.50 -0.97
C HIS A 50 -12.51 -12.15 -1.56
N ILE A 51 -11.26 -11.75 -1.28
CA ILE A 51 -10.68 -10.52 -1.81
C ILE A 51 -10.68 -10.57 -3.34
N THR A 52 -11.20 -9.52 -3.98
CA THR A 52 -11.29 -9.43 -5.44
C THR A 52 -10.30 -8.43 -6.03
N LYS A 53 -9.83 -7.49 -5.24
CA LYS A 53 -8.82 -6.49 -5.63
C LYS A 53 -7.97 -6.07 -4.45
N ILE A 54 -6.76 -5.65 -4.76
CA ILE A 54 -5.88 -4.99 -3.78
C ILE A 54 -5.76 -3.53 -4.19
N LEU A 55 -5.88 -2.64 -3.20
CA LEU A 55 -5.70 -1.20 -3.38
C LEU A 55 -4.47 -0.75 -2.60
N THR A 56 -3.63 0.02 -3.24
CA THR A 56 -2.49 0.68 -2.62
C THR A 56 -2.36 2.12 -3.12
N ILE A 57 -1.30 2.80 -2.77
CA ILE A 57 -0.98 4.15 -3.24
C ILE A 57 0.44 4.18 -3.80
N GLU A 58 0.67 4.96 -4.86
CA GLU A 58 2.03 5.17 -5.36
C GLU A 58 2.91 5.88 -4.32
N ALA A 59 4.20 5.55 -4.21
CA ALA A 59 4.87 4.54 -5.03
C ALA A 59 5.20 3.28 -4.22
N SER A 60 5.57 3.39 -2.94
CA SER A 60 6.21 2.33 -2.15
C SER A 60 5.30 1.12 -1.87
N GLY A 61 3.99 1.30 -1.80
CA GLY A 61 3.05 0.20 -1.60
C GLY A 61 2.88 -0.73 -2.80
N ILE A 62 3.21 -0.27 -4.01
CA ILE A 62 2.94 -1.01 -5.26
C ILE A 62 3.70 -2.33 -5.29
N GLY A 63 4.99 -2.33 -4.99
CA GLY A 63 5.81 -3.54 -5.01
C GLY A 63 5.30 -4.60 -4.04
N ILE A 64 4.98 -4.20 -2.82
CA ILE A 64 4.43 -5.07 -1.78
C ILE A 64 3.10 -5.67 -2.23
N ALA A 65 2.20 -4.83 -2.73
CA ALA A 65 0.86 -5.24 -3.16
C ALA A 65 0.91 -6.22 -4.34
N CYS A 66 1.77 -5.98 -5.34
CA CYS A 66 1.90 -6.86 -6.51
C CYS A 66 2.43 -8.24 -6.13
N VAL A 67 3.41 -8.33 -5.25
CA VAL A 67 3.92 -9.63 -4.79
C VAL A 67 2.86 -10.33 -3.94
N ALA A 68 2.21 -9.61 -3.01
CA ALA A 68 1.15 -10.18 -2.18
C ALA A 68 -0.06 -10.68 -2.99
N ALA A 69 -0.41 -10.04 -4.09
CA ALA A 69 -1.55 -10.41 -4.94
C ALA A 69 -1.45 -11.85 -5.46
N GLN A 70 -0.25 -12.38 -5.62
CA GLN A 70 -0.03 -13.78 -6.03
C GLN A 70 -0.60 -14.77 -5.02
N HIS A 71 -0.69 -14.40 -3.75
CA HIS A 71 -1.28 -15.22 -2.68
C HIS A 71 -2.81 -15.03 -2.55
N PHE A 72 -3.39 -14.10 -3.30
CA PHE A 72 -4.83 -13.82 -3.35
C PHE A 72 -5.45 -14.18 -4.71
N GLY A 73 -4.95 -15.22 -5.36
CA GLY A 73 -5.46 -15.67 -6.66
C GLY A 73 -5.09 -14.76 -7.83
N ASN A 74 -3.99 -14.05 -7.74
CA ASN A 74 -3.53 -13.08 -8.75
C ASN A 74 -4.57 -12.00 -9.07
N VAL A 75 -5.26 -11.52 -8.05
CA VAL A 75 -6.23 -10.42 -8.22
C VAL A 75 -5.53 -9.16 -8.72
N PRO A 76 -6.24 -8.28 -9.45
CA PRO A 76 -5.68 -7.02 -9.87
C PRO A 76 -5.25 -6.14 -8.71
N VAL A 77 -4.16 -5.42 -8.88
CA VAL A 77 -3.70 -4.38 -7.96
C VAL A 77 -4.01 -3.03 -8.57
N VAL A 78 -4.82 -2.26 -7.88
CA VAL A 78 -5.15 -0.88 -8.22
C VAL A 78 -4.33 0.03 -7.32
N PHE A 79 -3.70 1.04 -7.88
CA PHE A 79 -3.00 2.02 -7.05
C PHE A 79 -3.53 3.43 -7.26
N ALA A 80 -3.79 4.09 -6.16
CA ALA A 80 -4.15 5.49 -6.15
C ALA A 80 -2.95 6.34 -6.60
N LYS A 81 -3.21 7.37 -7.38
CA LYS A 81 -2.19 8.26 -7.91
C LYS A 81 -2.28 9.62 -7.23
N LYS A 82 -1.13 10.19 -6.96
CA LYS A 82 -1.01 11.60 -6.57
C LYS A 82 -1.21 12.46 -7.82
N ALA A 83 -2.13 13.40 -7.76
CA ALA A 83 -2.49 14.25 -8.88
C ALA A 83 -2.18 15.72 -8.60
N GLN A 84 -2.09 16.53 -9.66
CA GLN A 84 -1.96 17.98 -9.51
C GLN A 84 -3.31 18.65 -9.25
N SER A 85 -4.40 18.06 -9.76
CA SER A 85 -5.77 18.54 -9.60
C SER A 85 -6.76 17.40 -9.69
N ILE A 86 -7.94 17.61 -9.12
CA ILE A 86 -9.08 16.70 -9.26
C ILE A 86 -9.76 16.98 -10.59
N ASN A 87 -9.96 15.93 -11.39
CA ASN A 87 -10.76 16.01 -12.58
C ASN A 87 -12.25 15.96 -12.23
N LEU A 88 -13.02 16.92 -12.72
CA LEU A 88 -14.43 17.11 -12.37
C LEU A 88 -15.41 16.32 -13.25
N ASP A 89 -14.94 15.47 -14.14
CA ASP A 89 -15.79 14.68 -15.04
C ASP A 89 -16.54 13.51 -14.35
N GLY A 90 -16.26 13.26 -13.07
CA GLY A 90 -16.90 12.19 -12.30
C GLY A 90 -16.38 10.78 -12.53
N GLU A 91 -15.37 10.59 -13.36
CA GLU A 91 -14.77 9.30 -13.70
C GLU A 91 -13.76 8.81 -12.66
N GLN A 92 -13.56 9.55 -11.58
CA GLN A 92 -12.57 9.28 -10.56
C GLN A 92 -13.15 9.37 -9.16
N TYR A 93 -12.70 8.47 -8.28
CA TYR A 93 -12.73 8.72 -6.85
C TYR A 93 -11.58 9.65 -6.51
N ALA A 94 -11.81 10.63 -5.68
CA ALA A 94 -10.78 11.58 -5.28
C ALA A 94 -10.91 11.96 -3.82
N THR A 95 -9.77 12.16 -3.18
CA THR A 95 -9.67 12.75 -1.85
C THR A 95 -8.44 13.66 -1.79
N THR A 96 -8.38 14.51 -0.80
CA THR A 96 -7.22 15.38 -0.58
C THR A 96 -6.46 14.90 0.66
N ILE A 97 -5.16 14.74 0.53
CA ILE A 97 -4.28 14.39 1.64
C ILE A 97 -3.28 15.51 1.91
N TYR A 98 -2.91 15.68 3.18
CA TYR A 98 -1.91 16.65 3.60
C TYR A 98 -0.56 15.96 3.79
N SER A 99 0.47 16.47 3.12
CA SER A 99 1.85 16.02 3.32
C SER A 99 2.54 16.92 4.34
N PHE A 100 2.82 16.38 5.52
CA PHE A 100 3.57 17.09 6.56
C PHE A 100 5.00 17.42 6.13
N THR A 101 5.64 16.54 5.36
CA THR A 101 6.98 16.74 4.84
C THR A 101 7.05 17.89 3.85
N LYS A 102 6.07 18.01 2.98
CA LYS A 102 6.01 19.06 1.95
C LYS A 102 5.17 20.26 2.38
N GLN A 103 4.50 20.18 3.54
CA GLN A 103 3.56 21.19 4.06
C GLN A 103 2.54 21.63 3.00
N LYS A 104 1.99 20.67 2.26
CA LYS A 104 1.11 20.89 1.13
C LYS A 104 0.02 19.83 1.06
N GLU A 105 -1.17 20.28 0.68
CA GLU A 105 -2.26 19.39 0.28
C GLU A 105 -2.12 19.00 -1.20
N TYR A 106 -2.49 17.76 -1.50
CA TYR A 106 -2.59 17.32 -2.89
C TYR A 106 -3.68 16.26 -3.05
N PRO A 107 -4.30 16.20 -4.24
CA PRO A 107 -5.31 15.21 -4.54
C PRO A 107 -4.70 13.82 -4.71
N VAL A 108 -5.45 12.82 -4.27
CA VAL A 108 -5.22 11.41 -4.56
C VAL A 108 -6.42 10.89 -5.31
N ILE A 109 -6.20 10.23 -6.43
CA ILE A 109 -7.24 9.79 -7.34
C ILE A 109 -7.15 8.30 -7.67
N VAL A 110 -8.32 7.69 -7.90
CA VAL A 110 -8.47 6.33 -8.46
C VAL A 110 -9.55 6.37 -9.53
N GLY A 111 -9.27 5.80 -10.70
CA GLY A 111 -10.29 5.69 -11.75
C GLY A 111 -11.44 4.78 -11.32
N LYS A 112 -12.69 5.25 -11.47
CA LYS A 112 -13.90 4.49 -11.08
C LYS A 112 -14.04 3.17 -11.81
N ARG A 113 -13.54 3.07 -13.04
CA ARG A 113 -13.57 1.84 -13.82
C ARG A 113 -12.76 0.69 -13.22
N PHE A 114 -11.86 0.97 -12.27
CA PHE A 114 -11.00 -0.03 -11.63
C PHE A 114 -11.52 -0.53 -10.28
N LEU A 115 -12.49 0.17 -9.68
CA LEU A 115 -13.11 -0.21 -8.41
C LEU A 115 -14.63 -0.11 -8.54
N SER A 116 -15.32 -1.21 -8.26
CA SER A 116 -16.79 -1.27 -8.27
C SER A 116 -17.35 -1.61 -6.90
N GLU A 117 -18.64 -1.35 -6.70
CA GLU A 117 -19.34 -1.63 -5.44
C GLU A 117 -19.29 -3.11 -5.04
N GLY A 118 -19.22 -4.03 -6.02
CA GLY A 118 -19.11 -5.47 -5.76
C GLY A 118 -17.71 -5.93 -5.34
N ASP A 119 -16.71 -5.08 -5.42
CA ASP A 119 -15.34 -5.45 -5.06
C ASP A 119 -15.17 -5.60 -3.54
N LYS A 120 -14.44 -6.63 -3.16
CA LYS A 120 -13.91 -6.81 -1.80
C LYS A 120 -12.44 -6.46 -1.82
N VAL A 121 -12.14 -5.28 -1.31
CA VAL A 121 -10.82 -4.65 -1.46
C VAL A 121 -9.98 -4.88 -0.21
N LEU A 122 -8.76 -5.38 -0.41
CA LEU A 122 -7.70 -5.36 0.60
C LEU A 122 -6.82 -4.14 0.36
N ILE A 123 -6.62 -3.34 1.39
CA ILE A 123 -5.71 -2.20 1.33
C ILE A 123 -4.34 -2.62 1.85
N ILE A 124 -3.30 -2.36 1.07
CA ILE A 124 -1.90 -2.63 1.44
C ILE A 124 -1.10 -1.35 1.25
N ASP A 125 -0.30 -0.99 2.24
CA ASP A 125 0.66 0.10 2.17
C ASP A 125 1.87 -0.21 3.05
N ASP A 126 2.96 0.56 2.91
CA ASP A 126 4.16 0.41 3.71
C ASP A 126 4.00 0.98 5.14
N PHE A 127 3.31 2.10 5.26
CA PHE A 127 3.03 2.75 6.54
C PHE A 127 1.59 3.26 6.65
N MET A 128 1.01 3.10 7.82
CA MET A 128 -0.23 3.77 8.18
C MET A 128 0.08 4.97 9.09
N ALA A 129 0.40 6.11 8.48
CA ALA A 129 0.71 7.33 9.22
C ALA A 129 -0.54 7.99 9.82
N ASN A 130 -1.56 8.17 9.00
CA ASN A 130 -2.82 8.82 9.39
C ASN A 130 -4.04 7.92 9.21
N GLY A 131 -3.89 6.84 8.51
CA GLY A 131 -4.97 5.89 8.24
C GLY A 131 -5.87 6.25 7.05
#